data_22bc8d492b2fd14aaf2b5078e32af5d5
#
_entry.id   22bc8d492b2fd14aaf2b5078e32af5d5
#
_cell.length_a   1.000
_cell.length_b   1.000
_cell.length_c   1.000
_cell.angle_alpha   90.00
_cell.angle_beta   90.00
_cell.angle_gamma   90.00
#
_symmetry.space_group_name_H-M   'P 1'
#
loop_
_entity.id
_entity.type
_entity.pdbx_description
1 polymer ?
#
loop_
_entity_poly.entity_id
_entity_poly.type
_entity_poly.pdbx_seq_one_letter_code
_entity_poly.pdbx_strand_id
1 'polypeptide(L)'
;MAANNGPIKFSLTPFGQILEVFEGIGLLLKSPFSFLGLLGRILKTCFGYIICGLSFVAFVILNEGIVVGDRQAHQVVPHPTQILYFCAFSLAFSAPYAISRILPFVSFCRKHWIWLSLIVFVVVLTIKECTIAHPYLLADNRHYTFYIWRRVITRTEWTPFAIAPIYVFGGFCVLYSLRRAELEFQLAFPFCVLVNLVPQYLLEFRYFVIPFILYRLQLRPQVWWKLLLELMLFVVINTITIYLFLFKPFHWPHDAENIQRFMW
;
A
#
# COMPACT_ATOMS: atom_id res chain seq x y z
N MET A 1 5.56 -14.14 48.72
CA MET A 1 5.20 -14.79 47.48
C MET A 1 5.78 -13.99 46.35
N ALA A 2 6.88 -14.43 45.76
CA ALA A 2 7.57 -13.75 44.66
C ALA A 2 6.77 -13.96 43.36
N ALA A 3 6.34 -12.86 42.74
CA ALA A 3 5.71 -12.89 41.43
C ALA A 3 6.77 -13.32 40.38
N ASN A 4 6.51 -14.43 39.75
CA ASN A 4 7.37 -15.04 38.73
C ASN A 4 7.25 -14.20 37.43
N ASN A 5 8.12 -13.19 37.27
CA ASN A 5 8.26 -12.42 36.05
C ASN A 5 9.12 -13.18 35.04
N GLY A 6 8.64 -14.33 34.59
CA GLY A 6 9.22 -15.00 33.42
C GLY A 6 8.96 -14.17 32.16
N PRO A 7 9.87 -14.18 31.15
CA PRO A 7 9.67 -13.46 29.92
C PRO A 7 8.39 -13.98 29.23
N ILE A 8 7.50 -13.04 28.86
CA ILE A 8 6.26 -13.31 28.12
C ILE A 8 6.66 -14.04 26.83
N LYS A 9 6.29 -15.33 26.72
CA LYS A 9 6.46 -16.11 25.50
C LYS A 9 5.36 -15.70 24.53
N PHE A 10 5.69 -14.88 23.55
CA PHE A 10 4.74 -14.51 22.48
C PHE A 10 4.27 -15.78 21.76
N SER A 11 2.99 -16.00 21.75
CA SER A 11 2.38 -17.10 20.99
C SER A 11 2.45 -16.78 19.49
N LEU A 12 2.89 -17.75 18.70
CA LEU A 12 3.03 -17.59 17.23
C LEU A 12 1.69 -17.62 16.46
N THR A 13 0.57 -17.77 17.17
CA THR A 13 -0.75 -17.78 16.56
C THR A 13 -1.45 -16.42 16.73
N PRO A 14 -2.12 -15.89 15.69
CA PRO A 14 -2.87 -14.61 15.80
C PRO A 14 -3.88 -14.60 16.95
N PHE A 15 -4.50 -15.74 17.22
CA PHE A 15 -5.46 -15.89 18.31
C PHE A 15 -4.80 -15.83 19.69
N GLY A 16 -3.59 -16.40 19.84
CA GLY A 16 -2.83 -16.30 21.08
C GLY A 16 -2.38 -14.88 21.38
N GLN A 17 -1.95 -14.13 20.36
CA GLN A 17 -1.58 -12.71 20.49
C GLN A 17 -2.78 -11.84 20.91
N ILE A 18 -3.96 -12.10 20.34
CA ILE A 18 -5.20 -11.42 20.75
C ILE A 18 -5.52 -11.70 22.23
N LEU A 19 -5.41 -12.97 22.67
CA LEU A 19 -5.64 -13.34 24.06
C LEU A 19 -4.63 -12.65 25.01
N GLU A 20 -3.36 -12.58 24.63
CA GLU A 20 -2.32 -11.88 25.42
C GLU A 20 -2.61 -10.37 25.54
N VAL A 21 -3.12 -9.75 24.48
CA VAL A 21 -3.56 -8.33 24.53
C VAL A 21 -4.74 -8.17 25.49
N PHE A 22 -5.74 -9.06 25.45
CA PHE A 22 -6.89 -9.01 26.37
C PHE A 22 -6.48 -9.32 27.82
N GLU A 23 -5.57 -10.25 28.05
CA GLU A 23 -5.00 -10.49 29.38
C GLU A 23 -4.20 -9.28 29.89
N GLY A 24 -3.39 -8.66 29.02
CA GLY A 24 -2.67 -7.42 29.31
C GLY A 24 -3.60 -6.27 29.69
N ILE A 25 -4.67 -6.07 28.94
CA ILE A 25 -5.72 -5.09 29.24
C ILE A 25 -6.42 -5.43 30.57
N GLY A 26 -6.73 -6.71 30.81
CA GLY A 26 -7.35 -7.17 32.07
C GLY A 26 -6.45 -6.92 33.28
N LEU A 27 -5.14 -7.10 33.17
CA LEU A 27 -4.16 -6.78 34.21
C LEU A 27 -4.05 -5.26 34.45
N LEU A 28 -4.13 -4.45 33.39
CA LEU A 28 -4.12 -3.00 33.48
C LEU A 28 -5.35 -2.44 34.20
N LEU A 29 -6.52 -3.03 33.97
CA LEU A 29 -7.77 -2.64 34.63
C LEU A 29 -7.80 -3.00 36.11
N LYS A 30 -7.01 -3.98 36.57
CA LYS A 30 -6.94 -4.42 37.96
C LYS A 30 -6.07 -3.51 38.86
N SER A 31 -5.24 -2.65 38.29
CA SER A 31 -4.36 -1.76 39.06
C SER A 31 -4.22 -0.38 38.40
N PRO A 32 -4.97 0.63 38.87
CA PRO A 32 -4.93 1.99 38.32
C PRO A 32 -3.53 2.63 38.37
N PHE A 33 -2.71 2.30 39.36
CA PHE A 33 -1.32 2.79 39.45
C PHE A 33 -0.42 2.20 38.34
N SER A 34 -0.64 0.94 37.95
CA SER A 34 0.09 0.32 36.82
C SER A 34 -0.31 0.97 35.50
N PHE A 35 -1.58 1.35 35.37
CA PHE A 35 -2.08 2.08 34.20
C PHE A 35 -1.42 3.46 34.04
N LEU A 36 -1.36 4.25 35.12
CA LEU A 36 -0.70 5.56 35.08
C LEU A 36 0.80 5.44 34.77
N GLY A 37 1.48 4.45 35.30
CA GLY A 37 2.88 4.16 35.00
C GLY A 37 3.12 3.73 33.54
N LEU A 38 2.19 2.97 32.96
CA LEU A 38 2.22 2.59 31.55
C LEU A 38 1.96 3.81 30.66
N LEU A 39 0.92 4.60 30.98
CA LEU A 39 0.59 5.82 30.25
C LEU A 39 1.77 6.79 30.25
N GLY A 40 2.43 7.00 31.39
CA GLY A 40 3.64 7.84 31.47
C GLY A 40 4.78 7.32 30.61
N ARG A 41 4.99 5.99 30.54
CA ARG A 41 5.99 5.38 29.64
C ARG A 41 5.62 5.56 28.16
N ILE A 42 4.37 5.32 27.79
CA ILE A 42 3.88 5.54 26.42
C ILE A 42 4.06 7.00 26.02
N LEU A 43 3.60 7.94 26.84
CA LEU A 43 3.76 9.37 26.58
C LEU A 43 5.23 9.76 26.40
N LYS A 44 6.12 9.28 27.25
CA LYS A 44 7.56 9.55 27.15
C LYS A 44 8.17 8.93 25.89
N THR A 45 7.82 7.69 25.56
CA THR A 45 8.37 6.97 24.39
C THR A 45 7.81 7.51 23.08
N CYS A 46 6.53 7.84 23.06
CA CYS A 46 5.82 8.31 21.88
C CYS A 46 5.75 9.85 21.77
N PHE A 47 6.47 10.59 22.64
CA PHE A 47 6.37 12.05 22.73
C PHE A 47 6.54 12.74 21.38
N GLY A 48 7.55 12.37 20.59
CA GLY A 48 7.78 12.91 19.25
C GLY A 48 6.63 12.66 18.29
N TYR A 49 6.05 11.45 18.32
CA TYR A 49 4.89 11.09 17.48
C TYR A 49 3.64 11.85 17.91
N ILE A 50 3.45 12.05 19.23
CA ILE A 50 2.33 12.83 19.77
C ILE A 50 2.44 14.29 19.30
N ILE A 51 3.63 14.90 19.37
CA ILE A 51 3.84 16.26 18.85
C ILE A 51 3.54 16.32 17.35
N CYS A 52 4.07 15.36 16.55
CA CYS A 52 3.76 15.29 15.12
C CYS A 52 2.25 15.20 14.86
N GLY A 53 1.55 14.34 15.61
CA GLY A 53 0.09 14.19 15.49
C GLY A 53 -0.66 15.47 15.83
N LEU A 54 -0.32 16.10 16.94
CA LEU A 54 -0.93 17.37 17.37
C LEU A 54 -0.63 18.51 16.39
N SER A 55 0.61 18.59 15.88
CA SER A 55 0.99 19.58 14.85
C SER A 55 0.22 19.37 13.55
N PHE A 56 0.01 18.11 13.15
CA PHE A 56 -0.81 17.79 11.99
C PHE A 56 -2.27 18.19 12.20
N VAL A 57 -2.87 17.90 13.36
CA VAL A 57 -4.23 18.30 13.68
C VAL A 57 -4.35 19.83 13.68
N ALA A 58 -3.40 20.54 14.29
CA ALA A 58 -3.38 22.00 14.28
C ALA A 58 -3.27 22.53 12.83
N PHE A 59 -2.40 21.93 12.00
CA PHE A 59 -2.30 22.27 10.58
C PHE A 59 -3.65 22.09 9.86
N VAL A 60 -4.33 20.95 10.05
CA VAL A 60 -5.62 20.68 9.38
C VAL A 60 -6.68 21.68 9.80
N ILE A 61 -6.71 22.08 11.08
CA ILE A 61 -7.64 23.10 11.61
C ILE A 61 -7.33 24.47 11.01
N LEU A 62 -6.06 24.90 11.04
CA LEU A 62 -5.63 26.23 10.55
C LEU A 62 -5.74 26.33 9.02
N ASN A 63 -5.47 25.24 8.32
CA ASN A 63 -5.56 25.18 6.85
C ASN A 63 -6.98 24.84 6.35
N GLU A 64 -7.95 24.62 7.25
CA GLU A 64 -9.33 24.20 6.91
C GLU A 64 -9.38 22.96 6.02
N GLY A 65 -8.41 22.06 6.13
CA GLY A 65 -8.32 20.82 5.36
C GLY A 65 -6.91 20.28 5.25
N ILE A 66 -6.78 19.08 4.68
CA ILE A 66 -5.50 18.37 4.53
C ILE A 66 -4.72 18.90 3.32
N VAL A 67 -5.43 19.35 2.29
CA VAL A 67 -4.85 19.72 1.00
C VAL A 67 -4.23 21.11 1.06
N VAL A 68 -2.96 21.20 0.61
CA VAL A 68 -2.27 22.47 0.38
C VAL A 68 -2.32 22.78 -1.12
N GLY A 69 -2.74 24.01 -1.48
CA GLY A 69 -2.84 24.45 -2.87
C GLY A 69 -4.24 24.27 -3.48
N ASP A 70 -4.33 23.78 -4.70
CA ASP A 70 -5.62 23.64 -5.43
C ASP A 70 -6.50 22.54 -4.82
N ARG A 71 -7.41 22.96 -3.95
CA ARG A 71 -8.36 22.06 -3.27
C ARG A 71 -9.40 21.45 -4.22
N GLN A 72 -9.71 22.13 -5.33
CA GLN A 72 -10.70 21.62 -6.28
C GLN A 72 -10.14 20.45 -7.08
N ALA A 73 -8.84 20.49 -7.40
CA ALA A 73 -8.16 19.39 -8.06
C ALA A 73 -7.91 18.17 -7.17
N HIS A 74 -7.90 18.34 -5.84
CA HIS A 74 -7.58 17.29 -4.88
C HIS A 74 -8.78 16.95 -3.96
N GLN A 75 -9.95 16.84 -4.57
CA GLN A 75 -11.14 16.40 -3.82
C GLN A 75 -10.98 14.96 -3.33
N VAL A 76 -11.43 14.73 -2.10
CA VAL A 76 -11.51 13.38 -1.52
C VAL A 76 -12.67 12.65 -2.20
N VAL A 77 -12.33 11.63 -2.99
CA VAL A 77 -13.32 10.78 -3.65
C VAL A 77 -13.02 9.32 -3.30
N PRO A 78 -13.99 8.55 -2.78
CA PRO A 78 -13.79 7.14 -2.52
C PRO A 78 -13.42 6.39 -3.81
N HIS A 79 -12.18 5.89 -3.88
CA HIS A 79 -11.64 5.21 -5.05
C HIS A 79 -11.00 3.87 -4.64
N PRO A 80 -11.80 2.85 -4.24
CA PRO A 80 -11.28 1.57 -3.76
C PRO A 80 -10.38 0.84 -4.76
N THR A 81 -10.52 1.10 -6.06
CA THR A 81 -9.69 0.53 -7.12
C THR A 81 -8.20 0.87 -6.94
N GLN A 82 -7.86 1.94 -6.21
CA GLN A 82 -6.48 2.27 -5.85
C GLN A 82 -5.76 1.13 -5.12
N ILE A 83 -6.50 0.35 -4.32
CA ILE A 83 -5.97 -0.84 -3.64
C ILE A 83 -5.55 -1.91 -4.66
N LEU A 84 -6.34 -2.09 -5.71
CA LEU A 84 -6.04 -3.04 -6.80
C LEU A 84 -4.80 -2.59 -7.57
N TYR A 85 -4.69 -1.30 -7.87
CA TYR A 85 -3.51 -0.74 -8.52
C TYR A 85 -2.26 -0.87 -7.65
N PHE A 86 -2.38 -0.65 -6.34
CA PHE A 86 -1.31 -0.91 -5.39
C PHE A 86 -0.88 -2.38 -5.36
N CYS A 87 -1.82 -3.33 -5.43
CA CYS A 87 -1.51 -4.75 -5.53
C CYS A 87 -0.70 -5.08 -6.79
N ALA A 88 -1.10 -4.53 -7.95
CA ALA A 88 -0.35 -4.70 -9.20
C ALA A 88 1.02 -4.03 -9.16
N PHE A 89 1.10 -2.80 -8.63
CA PHE A 89 2.35 -2.09 -8.41
C PHE A 89 3.31 -2.88 -7.52
N SER A 90 2.81 -3.34 -6.38
CA SER A 90 3.59 -4.14 -5.44
C SER A 90 4.08 -5.46 -6.06
N LEU A 91 3.24 -6.11 -6.87
CA LEU A 91 3.61 -7.31 -7.60
C LEU A 91 4.72 -7.04 -8.62
N ALA A 92 4.61 -5.97 -9.41
CA ALA A 92 5.59 -5.60 -10.43
C ALA A 92 6.96 -5.29 -9.81
N PHE A 93 7.00 -4.44 -8.78
CA PHE A 93 8.25 -4.02 -8.15
C PHE A 93 8.84 -5.03 -7.16
N SER A 94 8.08 -6.05 -6.74
CA SER A 94 8.57 -7.18 -5.95
C SER A 94 8.55 -8.51 -6.72
N ALA A 95 8.54 -8.49 -8.05
CA ALA A 95 8.43 -9.66 -8.92
C ALA A 95 9.41 -10.80 -8.58
N PRO A 96 10.70 -10.56 -8.25
CA PRO A 96 11.63 -11.64 -7.87
C PRO A 96 11.18 -12.46 -6.65
N TYR A 97 10.39 -11.84 -5.76
CA TYR A 97 9.83 -12.52 -4.58
C TYR A 97 8.51 -13.21 -4.90
N ALA A 98 7.74 -12.67 -5.83
CA ALA A 98 6.45 -13.20 -6.24
C ALA A 98 6.56 -14.58 -6.92
N ILE A 99 7.64 -14.84 -7.66
CA ILE A 99 7.89 -16.12 -8.33
C ILE A 99 7.80 -17.28 -7.34
N SER A 100 8.42 -17.15 -6.16
CA SER A 100 8.39 -18.21 -5.13
C SER A 100 7.01 -18.36 -4.46
N ARG A 101 6.04 -17.53 -4.79
CA ARG A 101 4.69 -17.56 -4.22
C ARG A 101 3.64 -18.13 -5.17
N ILE A 102 4.04 -18.47 -6.41
CA ILE A 102 3.15 -19.08 -7.39
C ILE A 102 2.60 -20.41 -6.86
N LEU A 103 3.45 -21.31 -6.39
CA LEU A 103 3.01 -22.61 -5.85
C LEU A 103 2.12 -22.47 -4.60
N PRO A 104 2.47 -21.64 -3.58
CA PRO A 104 1.57 -21.33 -2.47
C PRO A 104 0.22 -20.74 -2.93
N PHE A 105 0.22 -19.89 -3.94
CA PHE A 105 -1.02 -19.33 -4.50
C PHE A 105 -1.89 -20.39 -5.16
N VAL A 106 -1.31 -21.24 -6.01
CA VAL A 106 -2.03 -22.37 -6.64
C VAL A 106 -2.62 -23.31 -5.57
N SER A 107 -1.87 -23.61 -4.52
CA SER A 107 -2.37 -24.41 -3.39
C SER A 107 -3.53 -23.70 -2.67
N PHE A 108 -3.43 -22.40 -2.46
CA PHE A 108 -4.51 -21.59 -1.89
C PHE A 108 -5.76 -21.64 -2.77
N CYS A 109 -5.61 -21.45 -4.09
CA CYS A 109 -6.71 -21.49 -5.04
C CYS A 109 -7.46 -22.83 -5.00
N ARG A 110 -6.72 -23.95 -4.94
CA ARG A 110 -7.30 -25.30 -4.88
C ARG A 110 -8.03 -25.57 -3.55
N LYS A 111 -7.42 -25.16 -2.43
CA LYS A 111 -7.93 -25.44 -1.09
C LYS A 111 -9.10 -24.50 -0.72
N HIS A 112 -9.07 -23.26 -1.20
CA HIS A 112 -9.97 -22.19 -0.78
C HIS A 112 -10.75 -21.59 -1.97
N TRP A 113 -11.19 -22.43 -2.91
CA TRP A 113 -11.82 -21.97 -4.15
C TRP A 113 -13.08 -21.12 -3.92
N ILE A 114 -13.85 -21.39 -2.85
CA ILE A 114 -15.03 -20.59 -2.49
C ILE A 114 -14.62 -19.16 -2.12
N TRP A 115 -13.60 -19.03 -1.25
CA TRP A 115 -13.05 -17.72 -0.87
C TRP A 115 -12.42 -17.00 -2.05
N LEU A 116 -11.73 -17.73 -2.92
CA LEU A 116 -11.18 -17.18 -4.16
C LEU A 116 -12.29 -16.63 -5.06
N SER A 117 -13.39 -17.36 -5.24
CA SER A 117 -14.52 -16.91 -6.03
C SER A 117 -15.15 -15.63 -5.45
N LEU A 118 -15.28 -15.54 -4.13
CA LEU A 118 -15.76 -14.34 -3.46
C LEU A 118 -14.80 -13.16 -3.66
N ILE A 119 -13.49 -13.38 -3.50
CA ILE A 119 -12.45 -12.35 -3.74
C ILE A 119 -12.52 -11.86 -5.19
N VAL A 120 -12.57 -12.77 -6.15
CA VAL A 120 -12.67 -12.41 -7.59
C VAL A 120 -13.96 -11.62 -7.84
N PHE A 121 -15.09 -12.04 -7.28
CA PHE A 121 -16.35 -11.31 -7.39
C PHE A 121 -16.23 -9.88 -6.85
N VAL A 122 -15.67 -9.71 -5.65
CA VAL A 122 -15.44 -8.37 -5.06
C VAL A 122 -14.49 -7.54 -5.93
N VAL A 123 -13.41 -8.12 -6.45
CA VAL A 123 -12.47 -7.43 -7.34
C VAL A 123 -13.17 -6.97 -8.62
N VAL A 124 -13.94 -7.84 -9.26
CA VAL A 124 -14.71 -7.53 -10.49
C VAL A 124 -15.74 -6.44 -10.23
N LEU A 125 -16.45 -6.51 -9.10
CA LEU A 125 -17.42 -5.50 -8.69
C LEU A 125 -16.72 -4.15 -8.44
N THR A 126 -15.59 -4.15 -7.74
CA THR A 126 -14.78 -2.94 -7.49
C THR A 126 -14.30 -2.33 -8.81
N ILE A 127 -13.83 -3.14 -9.76
CA ILE A 127 -13.43 -2.66 -11.08
C ILE A 127 -14.61 -2.01 -11.79
N LYS A 128 -15.77 -2.66 -11.77
CA LYS A 128 -16.96 -2.19 -12.49
C LYS A 128 -17.50 -0.87 -11.91
N GLU A 129 -17.66 -0.80 -10.59
CA GLU A 129 -18.39 0.29 -9.95
C GLU A 129 -17.50 1.43 -9.46
N CYS A 130 -16.19 1.16 -9.21
CA CYS A 130 -15.29 2.10 -8.55
C CYS A 130 -14.08 2.54 -9.41
N THR A 131 -14.02 2.15 -10.70
CA THR A 131 -12.97 2.64 -11.60
C THR A 131 -13.30 4.04 -12.07
N ILE A 132 -12.53 5.02 -11.57
CA ILE A 132 -12.75 6.44 -11.85
C ILE A 132 -11.50 7.01 -12.50
N ALA A 133 -11.69 7.83 -13.55
CA ALA A 133 -10.61 8.55 -14.21
C ALA A 133 -10.61 10.01 -13.77
N HIS A 134 -9.52 10.45 -13.17
CA HIS A 134 -9.34 11.87 -12.87
C HIS A 134 -9.09 12.65 -14.18
N PRO A 135 -9.63 13.88 -14.36
CA PRO A 135 -9.38 14.69 -15.55
C PRO A 135 -7.89 14.88 -15.86
N TYR A 136 -7.06 15.09 -14.86
CA TYR A 136 -5.60 15.23 -15.06
C TYR A 136 -4.93 13.94 -15.55
N LEU A 137 -5.41 12.77 -15.13
CA LEU A 137 -4.94 11.49 -15.66
C LEU A 137 -5.21 11.36 -17.16
N LEU A 138 -6.29 11.96 -17.65
CA LEU A 138 -6.67 11.91 -19.06
C LEU A 138 -6.02 13.00 -19.91
N ALA A 139 -5.67 14.15 -19.31
CA ALA A 139 -5.15 15.33 -20.00
C ALA A 139 -3.61 15.36 -20.04
N ASP A 140 -2.93 14.95 -18.98
CA ASP A 140 -1.47 15.11 -18.86
C ASP A 140 -0.71 13.86 -19.31
N ASN A 141 -0.29 13.87 -20.56
CA ASN A 141 0.49 12.79 -21.17
C ASN A 141 1.99 12.80 -20.81
N ARG A 142 2.43 13.64 -19.88
CA ARG A 142 3.80 13.59 -19.34
C ARG A 142 3.96 12.43 -18.36
N HIS A 143 2.90 12.02 -17.68
CA HIS A 143 2.93 10.98 -16.68
C HIS A 143 2.79 9.59 -17.26
N TYR A 144 3.58 8.62 -16.76
CA TYR A 144 3.50 7.22 -17.17
C TYR A 144 2.13 6.61 -16.88
N THR A 145 1.44 7.06 -15.83
CA THR A 145 0.09 6.63 -15.49
C THR A 145 -0.92 6.90 -16.60
N PHE A 146 -0.78 8.01 -17.36
CA PHE A 146 -1.59 8.28 -18.55
C PHE A 146 -1.50 7.14 -19.59
N TYR A 147 -0.28 6.66 -19.89
CA TYR A 147 -0.09 5.58 -20.87
C TYR A 147 -0.58 4.23 -20.36
N ILE A 148 -0.35 3.93 -19.08
CA ILE A 148 -0.89 2.72 -18.44
C ILE A 148 -2.42 2.76 -18.46
N TRP A 149 -3.01 3.89 -18.12
CA TRP A 149 -4.46 4.07 -18.19
C TRP A 149 -4.97 3.80 -19.59
N ARG A 150 -4.50 4.57 -20.57
CA ARG A 150 -5.02 4.57 -21.94
C ARG A 150 -4.70 3.29 -22.73
N ARG A 151 -3.48 2.73 -22.55
CA ARG A 151 -3.00 1.61 -23.38
C ARG A 151 -3.17 0.24 -22.72
N VAL A 152 -3.29 0.20 -21.41
CA VAL A 152 -3.39 -1.05 -20.66
C VAL A 152 -4.77 -1.16 -20.01
N ILE A 153 -5.16 -0.23 -19.13
CA ILE A 153 -6.40 -0.37 -18.35
C ILE A 153 -7.63 -0.17 -19.24
N THR A 154 -7.71 0.91 -20.01
CA THR A 154 -8.89 1.28 -20.82
C THR A 154 -8.75 0.95 -22.30
N ARG A 155 -7.85 0.03 -22.66
CA ARG A 155 -7.63 -0.35 -24.05
C ARG A 155 -8.89 -0.93 -24.72
N THR A 156 -9.61 -1.76 -23.99
CA THR A 156 -10.93 -2.30 -24.37
C THR A 156 -11.80 -2.36 -23.11
N GLU A 157 -13.10 -2.49 -23.30
CA GLU A 157 -14.06 -2.63 -22.17
C GLU A 157 -13.77 -3.86 -21.29
N TRP A 158 -13.17 -4.91 -21.84
CA TRP A 158 -12.83 -6.14 -21.14
C TRP A 158 -11.46 -6.12 -20.46
N THR A 159 -10.56 -5.23 -20.88
CA THR A 159 -9.19 -5.19 -20.35
C THR A 159 -9.12 -5.03 -18.84
N PRO A 160 -9.90 -4.15 -18.18
CA PRO A 160 -9.87 -3.99 -16.73
C PRO A 160 -10.15 -5.32 -16.00
N PHE A 161 -11.08 -6.13 -16.54
CA PHE A 161 -11.44 -7.42 -15.96
C PHE A 161 -10.38 -8.50 -16.25
N ALA A 162 -9.74 -8.46 -17.42
CA ALA A 162 -8.66 -9.38 -17.78
C ALA A 162 -7.42 -9.22 -16.87
N ILE A 163 -7.22 -8.03 -16.26
CA ILE A 163 -6.12 -7.79 -15.30
C ILE A 163 -6.50 -8.24 -13.87
N ALA A 164 -7.75 -8.58 -13.58
CA ALA A 164 -8.19 -9.01 -12.25
C ALA A 164 -7.32 -10.11 -11.62
N PRO A 165 -6.86 -11.16 -12.34
CA PRO A 165 -5.95 -12.16 -11.78
C PRO A 165 -4.62 -11.57 -11.27
N ILE A 166 -4.12 -10.50 -11.89
CA ILE A 166 -2.90 -9.79 -11.47
C ILE A 166 -3.16 -9.11 -10.11
N TYR A 167 -4.30 -8.47 -9.94
CA TYR A 167 -4.70 -7.84 -8.68
C TYR A 167 -4.86 -8.87 -7.56
N VAL A 168 -5.53 -9.99 -7.84
CA VAL A 168 -5.74 -11.08 -6.87
C VAL A 168 -4.41 -11.71 -6.45
N PHE A 169 -3.53 -12.02 -7.41
CA PHE A 169 -2.22 -12.58 -7.10
C PHE A 169 -1.32 -11.57 -6.37
N GLY A 170 -1.33 -10.30 -6.76
CA GLY A 170 -0.61 -9.24 -6.08
C GLY A 170 -1.08 -9.07 -4.63
N GLY A 171 -2.38 -9.01 -4.41
CA GLY A 171 -2.97 -8.96 -3.07
C GLY A 171 -2.60 -10.18 -2.22
N PHE A 172 -2.66 -11.38 -2.82
CA PHE A 172 -2.17 -12.60 -2.15
C PHE A 172 -0.69 -12.47 -1.77
N CYS A 173 0.17 -11.97 -2.65
CA CYS A 173 1.59 -11.77 -2.37
C CYS A 173 1.82 -10.80 -1.20
N VAL A 174 1.08 -9.71 -1.15
CA VAL A 174 1.16 -8.75 -0.04
C VAL A 174 0.74 -9.42 1.27
N LEU A 175 -0.46 -9.98 1.35
CA LEU A 175 -0.99 -10.61 2.56
C LEU A 175 -0.16 -11.81 3.02
N TYR A 176 0.32 -12.62 2.07
CA TYR A 176 1.19 -13.77 2.40
C TYR A 176 2.51 -13.34 3.03
N SER A 177 3.01 -12.15 2.72
CA SER A 177 4.21 -11.60 3.35
C SER A 177 3.96 -11.18 4.78
N LEU A 178 2.81 -10.54 5.02
CA LEU A 178 2.42 -10.01 6.32
C LEU A 178 2.17 -11.09 7.37
N ARG A 179 1.82 -12.32 6.96
CA ARG A 179 1.52 -13.42 7.89
C ARG A 179 2.59 -13.74 8.91
N ARG A 180 3.84 -13.28 8.68
CA ARG A 180 4.99 -13.48 9.59
C ARG A 180 5.35 -12.22 10.38
N ALA A 181 4.66 -11.14 10.13
CA ALA A 181 4.79 -9.90 10.88
C ALA A 181 4.06 -10.03 12.23
N GLU A 182 4.35 -9.12 13.13
CA GLU A 182 3.60 -8.99 14.40
C GLU A 182 2.15 -8.61 14.11
N LEU A 183 1.24 -8.99 15.02
CA LEU A 183 -0.20 -8.78 14.83
C LEU A 183 -0.55 -7.31 14.63
N GLU A 184 0.11 -6.42 15.38
CA GLU A 184 -0.08 -4.98 15.29
C GLU A 184 0.23 -4.47 13.88
N PHE A 185 1.30 -4.96 13.27
CA PHE A 185 1.66 -4.61 11.89
C PHE A 185 0.68 -5.23 10.88
N GLN A 186 0.22 -6.47 11.12
CA GLN A 186 -0.76 -7.12 10.24
C GLN A 186 -2.09 -6.36 10.19
N LEU A 187 -2.47 -5.68 11.26
CA LEU A 187 -3.69 -4.87 11.35
C LEU A 187 -3.45 -3.42 10.89
N ALA A 188 -2.37 -2.80 11.37
CA ALA A 188 -2.07 -1.41 11.09
C ALA A 188 -1.73 -1.16 9.62
N PHE A 189 -0.95 -2.05 8.98
CA PHE A 189 -0.52 -1.85 7.61
C PHE A 189 -1.70 -1.80 6.62
N PRO A 190 -2.63 -2.78 6.56
CA PRO A 190 -3.79 -2.69 5.67
C PRO A 190 -4.66 -1.47 5.98
N PHE A 191 -4.86 -1.14 7.25
CA PHE A 191 -5.62 0.04 7.65
C PHE A 191 -4.98 1.32 7.13
N CYS A 192 -3.68 1.51 7.31
CA CYS A 192 -2.94 2.67 6.80
C CYS A 192 -2.97 2.74 5.26
N VAL A 193 -2.86 1.59 4.58
CA VAL A 193 -2.97 1.51 3.12
C VAL A 193 -4.35 1.95 2.66
N LEU A 194 -5.42 1.49 3.32
CA LEU A 194 -6.80 1.90 3.02
C LEU A 194 -6.99 3.41 3.20
N VAL A 195 -6.60 3.94 4.36
CA VAL A 195 -6.75 5.37 4.68
C VAL A 195 -5.93 6.26 3.75
N ASN A 196 -4.75 5.79 3.33
CA ASN A 196 -3.87 6.56 2.43
C ASN A 196 -4.34 6.52 0.97
N LEU A 197 -4.79 5.36 0.47
CA LEU A 197 -5.05 5.18 -0.95
C LEU A 197 -6.51 5.39 -1.37
N VAL A 198 -7.47 4.93 -0.57
CA VAL A 198 -8.89 4.99 -0.95
C VAL A 198 -9.40 6.42 -1.17
N PRO A 199 -8.97 7.44 -0.40
CA PRO A 199 -9.42 8.81 -0.60
C PRO A 199 -8.81 9.51 -1.84
N GLN A 200 -7.83 8.88 -2.50
CA GLN A 200 -7.10 9.49 -3.61
C GLN A 200 -7.86 9.34 -4.93
N TYR A 201 -8.33 10.46 -5.47
CA TYR A 201 -9.01 10.47 -6.76
C TYR A 201 -8.05 10.22 -7.92
N LEU A 202 -6.88 10.86 -7.92
CA LEU A 202 -5.88 10.76 -8.98
C LEU A 202 -5.06 9.46 -8.82
N LEU A 203 -4.84 8.74 -9.93
CA LEU A 203 -3.94 7.60 -9.97
C LEU A 203 -2.50 8.08 -10.19
N GLU A 204 -1.70 8.02 -9.14
CA GLU A 204 -0.26 8.33 -9.19
C GLU A 204 0.57 7.32 -8.43
N PHE A 205 1.71 6.93 -8.99
CA PHE A 205 2.64 5.99 -8.34
C PHE A 205 3.25 6.53 -7.05
N ARG A 206 3.34 7.85 -6.91
CA ARG A 206 3.85 8.50 -5.68
C ARG A 206 3.09 8.07 -4.43
N TYR A 207 1.79 7.85 -4.54
CA TYR A 207 0.97 7.40 -3.41
C TYR A 207 1.28 5.97 -2.97
N PHE A 208 1.82 5.14 -3.88
CA PHE A 208 2.16 3.75 -3.59
C PHE A 208 3.55 3.56 -2.99
N VAL A 209 4.42 4.57 -3.08
CA VAL A 209 5.83 4.44 -2.66
C VAL A 209 5.95 4.12 -1.17
N ILE A 210 5.30 4.89 -0.30
CA ILE A 210 5.37 4.69 1.15
C ILE A 210 4.79 3.33 1.56
N PRO A 211 3.54 2.96 1.17
CA PRO A 211 3.01 1.63 1.42
C PRO A 211 3.90 0.51 0.88
N PHE A 212 4.47 0.70 -0.32
CA PHE A 212 5.37 -0.28 -0.91
C PHE A 212 6.66 -0.47 -0.11
N ILE A 213 7.29 0.61 0.36
CA ILE A 213 8.49 0.53 1.19
C ILE A 213 8.20 -0.25 2.48
N LEU A 214 7.10 0.05 3.16
CA LEU A 214 6.69 -0.67 4.37
C LEU A 214 6.44 -2.16 4.08
N TYR A 215 5.76 -2.48 2.98
CA TYR A 215 5.60 -3.85 2.52
C TYR A 215 6.94 -4.51 2.19
N ARG A 216 7.83 -3.80 1.46
CA ARG A 216 9.14 -4.31 1.07
C ARG A 216 10.02 -4.66 2.27
N LEU A 217 9.96 -3.90 3.36
CA LEU A 217 10.67 -4.18 4.60
C LEU A 217 10.23 -5.49 5.26
N GLN A 218 9.01 -5.97 5.01
CA GLN A 218 8.53 -7.27 5.47
C GLN A 218 8.99 -8.44 4.58
N LEU A 219 9.50 -8.16 3.38
CA LEU A 219 10.07 -9.18 2.50
C LEU A 219 11.47 -9.55 2.98
N ARG A 220 11.60 -10.67 3.67
CA ARG A 220 12.91 -11.18 4.07
C ARG A 220 13.59 -11.81 2.86
N PRO A 221 14.72 -11.27 2.37
CA PRO A 221 15.48 -11.89 1.30
C PRO A 221 16.15 -13.16 1.87
N GLN A 222 15.72 -14.33 1.40
CA GLN A 222 16.31 -15.59 1.81
C GLN A 222 17.51 -15.99 0.95
N VAL A 223 17.64 -15.36 -0.24
CA VAL A 223 18.63 -15.77 -1.25
C VAL A 223 19.14 -14.53 -1.97
N TRP A 224 20.44 -14.39 -2.06
CA TRP A 224 21.13 -13.23 -2.65
C TRP A 224 20.72 -12.95 -4.12
N TRP A 225 20.44 -13.98 -4.91
CA TRP A 225 20.05 -13.78 -6.32
C TRP A 225 18.73 -13.03 -6.49
N LYS A 226 17.79 -13.09 -5.51
CA LYS A 226 16.55 -12.29 -5.55
C LYS A 226 16.84 -10.82 -5.34
N LEU A 227 17.80 -10.48 -4.47
CA LEU A 227 18.26 -9.10 -4.30
C LEU A 227 18.92 -8.59 -5.58
N LEU A 228 19.72 -9.44 -6.24
CA LEU A 228 20.33 -9.07 -7.51
C LEU A 228 19.29 -8.84 -8.60
N LEU A 229 18.30 -9.72 -8.74
CA LEU A 229 17.20 -9.53 -9.68
C LEU A 229 16.38 -8.27 -9.39
N GLU A 230 16.12 -7.98 -8.13
CA GLU A 230 15.45 -6.75 -7.71
C GLU A 230 16.29 -5.52 -8.07
N LEU A 231 17.58 -5.53 -7.78
CA LEU A 231 18.50 -4.46 -8.18
C LEU A 231 18.50 -4.25 -9.69
N MET A 232 18.61 -5.34 -10.48
CA MET A 232 18.55 -5.30 -11.94
C MET A 232 17.23 -4.70 -12.43
N LEU A 233 16.10 -5.10 -11.85
CA LEU A 233 14.79 -4.55 -12.17
C LEU A 233 14.76 -3.03 -11.96
N PHE A 234 15.21 -2.54 -10.81
CA PHE A 234 15.24 -1.11 -10.53
C PHE A 234 16.23 -0.35 -11.43
N VAL A 235 17.41 -0.92 -11.69
CA VAL A 235 18.39 -0.31 -12.61
C VAL A 235 17.79 -0.18 -14.01
N VAL A 236 17.14 -1.22 -14.54
CA VAL A 236 16.51 -1.18 -15.86
C VAL A 236 15.41 -0.12 -15.91
N ILE A 237 14.50 -0.10 -14.93
CA ILE A 237 13.41 0.87 -14.88
C ILE A 237 13.96 2.30 -14.82
N ASN A 238 14.92 2.57 -13.92
CA ASN A 238 15.51 3.89 -13.77
C ASN A 238 16.27 4.32 -15.04
N THR A 239 17.02 3.40 -15.68
CA THR A 239 17.74 3.70 -16.93
C THR A 239 16.76 4.07 -18.04
N ILE A 240 15.66 3.31 -18.20
CA ILE A 240 14.62 3.61 -19.20
C ILE A 240 13.96 4.97 -18.89
N THR A 241 13.65 5.23 -17.63
CA THR A 241 13.03 6.50 -17.21
C THR A 241 13.94 7.69 -17.50
N ILE A 242 15.23 7.60 -17.12
CA ILE A 242 16.22 8.66 -17.41
C ILE A 242 16.41 8.83 -18.93
N TYR A 243 16.49 7.73 -19.68
CA TYR A 243 16.59 7.79 -21.13
C TYR A 243 15.40 8.51 -21.76
N LEU A 244 14.18 8.17 -21.37
CA LEU A 244 12.97 8.80 -21.90
C LEU A 244 12.93 10.30 -21.53
N PHE A 245 13.29 10.63 -20.29
CA PHE A 245 13.33 12.02 -19.83
C PHE A 245 14.34 12.87 -20.61
N LEU A 246 15.55 12.36 -20.86
CA LEU A 246 16.62 13.10 -21.52
C LEU A 246 16.48 13.13 -23.03
N PHE A 247 16.16 11.98 -23.66
CA PHE A 247 16.31 11.79 -25.11
C PHE A 247 14.98 11.71 -25.87
N LYS A 248 13.83 11.74 -25.18
CA LYS A 248 12.50 11.71 -25.80
C LYS A 248 11.60 12.87 -25.35
N PRO A 249 12.10 14.12 -25.44
CA PRO A 249 11.23 15.28 -25.21
C PRO A 249 10.19 15.36 -26.33
N PHE A 250 9.07 16.01 -26.04
CA PHE A 250 8.01 16.25 -27.01
C PHE A 250 7.39 17.64 -26.80
N HIS A 251 6.59 18.11 -27.77
CA HIS A 251 5.85 19.36 -27.66
C HIS A 251 4.35 19.06 -27.69
N TRP A 252 3.59 19.84 -26.97
CA TRP A 252 2.14 19.79 -27.08
C TRP A 252 1.69 20.61 -28.32
N PRO A 253 0.65 20.17 -29.03
CA PRO A 253 0.13 20.90 -30.18
C PRO A 253 -0.34 22.33 -29.84
N HIS A 254 -0.79 22.56 -28.62
CA HIS A 254 -1.25 23.84 -28.10
C HIS A 254 -0.17 24.67 -27.40
N ASP A 255 1.01 24.10 -27.18
CA ASP A 255 2.17 24.73 -26.55
C ASP A 255 3.45 24.22 -27.23
N ALA A 256 3.66 24.70 -28.46
CA ALA A 256 4.79 24.28 -29.28
C ALA A 256 6.13 24.90 -28.84
N GLU A 257 6.10 25.96 -28.03
CA GLU A 257 7.32 26.65 -27.58
C GLU A 257 7.96 25.95 -26.39
N ASN A 258 7.17 25.29 -25.53
CA ASN A 258 7.67 24.66 -24.33
C ASN A 258 7.92 23.17 -24.52
N ILE A 259 9.16 22.74 -24.22
CA ILE A 259 9.55 21.34 -24.28
C ILE A 259 8.94 20.57 -23.09
N GLN A 260 8.20 19.52 -23.39
CA GLN A 260 7.63 18.61 -22.41
C GLN A 260 8.50 17.38 -22.24
N ARG A 261 8.53 16.79 -21.04
CA ARG A 261 9.30 15.59 -20.70
C ARG A 261 8.47 14.60 -19.93
N PHE A 262 8.76 13.31 -20.14
CA PHE A 262 8.12 12.24 -19.37
C PHE A 262 8.57 12.28 -17.91
N MET A 263 7.63 12.07 -16.99
CA MET A 263 7.88 12.05 -15.55
C MET A 263 7.00 11.01 -14.83
N TRP A 264 7.38 10.68 -13.61
CA TRP A 264 6.61 9.81 -12.72
C TRP A 264 5.46 10.56 -12.05
#